data_d8b2ffb2af7fa50bff1442b3ac258e91
#
_entry.id   d8b2ffb2af7fa50bff1442b3ac258e91
#
_cell.length_a   1.000
_cell.length_b   1.000
_cell.length_c   1.000
_cell.angle_alpha   90.00
_cell.angle_beta   90.00
_cell.angle_gamma   90.00
#
_symmetry.space_group_name_H-M   'P 1'
#
loop_
_entity.id
_entity.type
_entity.pdbx_description
1 polymer ?
#
loop_
_entity_poly.entity_id
_entity_poly.type
_entity_poly.pdbx_seq_one_letter_code
_entity_poly.pdbx_strand_id
1 'polypeptide(L)'
;MRTLVLLRGCPGTGKSTWIRDHHLNQYTLSADQLRLIHQSPVLNLEGKYDISQKNDGKVWKLLFSLLEERMERGEFTIIDATHAKQSMISGYKALVLKYRYRAYVVDFSDIPLETALLRNRERAEHKQVPDSVVHAMHERILSEPAPSWTTVIKPEEFDDVMQYKPRRLDSYKKIHVIGDVHGCFTVLDSYLKGRLEDDELYIFTGDMLDRGIENAKVVQFLLSIKDRKNVILLEGNHDKYLKQYGHDEETRSSVFNKKTKPELDEAGFDKKDIRELARRFHQIVYFTYGEDTYIITHGGISALPDNLLFMATSQLINGVGGYETDIDHVFTKNMEGRNIIQIHGHRNMFRLPVHAAAKSYNLEGQVEHGGHLRVVTIDRSGIQTYEIKNNVFKTSAPPLTSHHEHEELTVEHFLKHLEEHDYVSEQKLAGGISS
;
A
#
# COMPACT_ATOMS: atom_id res chain seq x y z
N MET A 1 -2.48 4.65 -0.80
CA MET A 1 -1.05 4.23 -0.69
C MET A 1 -0.59 4.35 0.75
N ARG A 2 0.52 3.76 1.11
CA ARG A 2 1.13 3.67 2.46
C ARG A 2 1.31 5.03 3.15
N THR A 3 0.21 5.62 3.60
CA THR A 3 0.18 6.93 4.26
C THR A 3 -0.69 6.84 5.51
N LEU A 4 -0.13 7.23 6.65
CA LEU A 4 -0.81 7.36 7.93
C LEU A 4 -0.91 8.83 8.30
N VAL A 5 -2.11 9.28 8.60
CA VAL A 5 -2.40 10.64 9.06
C VAL A 5 -2.90 10.58 10.48
N LEU A 6 -2.26 11.28 11.39
CA LEU A 6 -2.63 11.40 12.79
C LEU A 6 -3.19 12.78 13.03
N LEU A 7 -4.45 12.90 13.44
CA LEU A 7 -5.01 14.21 13.80
C LEU A 7 -4.58 14.58 15.22
N ARG A 8 -4.13 15.81 15.41
CA ARG A 8 -3.66 16.32 16.68
C ARG A 8 -4.40 17.60 17.08
N GLY A 9 -4.99 17.60 18.27
CA GLY A 9 -5.73 18.77 18.81
C GLY A 9 -6.65 18.37 19.94
N CYS A 10 -6.93 19.29 20.87
CA CYS A 10 -7.85 19.04 21.96
C CYS A 10 -9.31 18.89 21.47
N PRO A 11 -10.26 18.44 22.30
CA PRO A 11 -11.68 18.45 21.95
C PRO A 11 -12.15 19.86 21.57
N GLY A 12 -13.02 19.96 20.56
CA GLY A 12 -13.54 21.23 20.06
C GLY A 12 -12.68 21.93 18.99
N THR A 13 -11.47 21.44 18.65
CA THR A 13 -10.63 22.05 17.59
C THR A 13 -11.10 21.77 16.15
N GLY A 14 -12.18 21.00 15.96
CA GLY A 14 -12.79 20.83 14.64
C GLY A 14 -12.33 19.60 13.85
N LYS A 15 -11.49 18.71 14.40
CA LYS A 15 -10.96 17.50 13.73
C LYS A 15 -12.02 16.67 13.01
N SER A 16 -13.08 16.26 13.71
CA SER A 16 -14.13 15.40 13.13
C SER A 16 -15.00 16.15 12.10
N THR A 17 -15.13 17.47 12.23
CA THR A 17 -15.77 18.33 11.22
C THR A 17 -14.91 18.38 9.96
N TRP A 18 -13.62 18.59 10.11
CA TRP A 18 -12.65 18.58 9.02
C TRP A 18 -12.63 17.25 8.25
N ILE A 19 -12.66 16.09 8.97
CA ILE A 19 -12.78 14.75 8.32
C ILE A 19 -14.03 14.70 7.44
N ARG A 20 -15.17 15.13 7.96
CA ARG A 20 -16.45 15.11 7.24
C ARG A 20 -16.43 16.02 6.02
N ASP A 21 -15.92 17.26 6.18
CA ASP A 21 -15.92 18.28 5.14
C ASP A 21 -14.96 17.92 3.97
N HIS A 22 -13.90 17.13 4.25
CA HIS A 22 -12.99 16.55 3.24
C HIS A 22 -13.43 15.17 2.75
N HIS A 23 -14.61 14.68 3.15
CA HIS A 23 -15.14 13.35 2.76
C HIS A 23 -14.19 12.20 3.08
N LEU A 24 -13.54 12.22 4.26
CA LEU A 24 -12.50 11.25 4.65
C LEU A 24 -12.97 10.20 5.67
N ASN A 25 -14.28 10.13 5.98
CA ASN A 25 -14.81 9.23 7.00
C ASN A 25 -14.45 7.75 6.73
N GLN A 26 -14.52 7.30 5.47
CA GLN A 26 -14.22 5.92 5.06
C GLN A 26 -12.75 5.53 5.26
N TYR A 27 -11.85 6.49 5.35
CA TYR A 27 -10.42 6.29 5.60
C TYR A 27 -10.05 6.43 7.08
N THR A 28 -11.01 6.76 7.95
CA THR A 28 -10.74 7.15 9.35
C THR A 28 -11.04 6.02 10.33
N LEU A 29 -10.10 5.77 11.22
CA LEU A 29 -10.30 5.02 12.46
C LEU A 29 -10.41 6.02 13.62
N SER A 30 -11.58 6.09 14.25
CA SER A 30 -11.84 7.01 15.37
C SER A 30 -11.89 6.26 16.70
N ALA A 31 -11.08 6.69 17.66
CA ALA A 31 -11.08 6.10 19.00
C ALA A 31 -12.45 6.24 19.68
N ASP A 32 -13.13 7.39 19.50
CA ASP A 32 -14.45 7.62 20.09
C ASP A 32 -15.54 6.75 19.44
N GLN A 33 -15.49 6.54 18.13
CA GLN A 33 -16.38 5.61 17.45
C GLN A 33 -16.18 4.17 17.93
N LEU A 34 -14.94 3.73 18.08
CA LEU A 34 -14.63 2.38 18.62
C LEU A 34 -15.07 2.21 20.07
N ARG A 35 -15.01 3.27 20.90
CA ARG A 35 -15.57 3.24 22.25
C ARG A 35 -17.08 3.00 22.22
N LEU A 36 -17.79 3.71 21.33
CA LEU A 36 -19.25 3.58 21.17
C LEU A 36 -19.67 2.23 20.57
N ILE A 37 -18.86 1.64 19.69
CA ILE A 37 -19.06 0.26 19.19
C ILE A 37 -18.86 -0.75 20.33
N HIS A 38 -17.83 -0.54 21.16
CA HIS A 38 -17.50 -1.46 22.26
C HIS A 38 -18.52 -1.37 23.41
N GLN A 39 -19.05 -0.18 23.70
CA GLN A 39 -19.98 0.07 24.80
C GLN A 39 -20.86 1.28 24.52
N SER A 40 -22.18 1.15 24.74
CA SER A 40 -23.13 2.27 24.69
C SER A 40 -22.74 3.37 25.69
N PRO A 41 -23.16 4.64 25.46
CA PRO A 41 -22.97 5.71 26.43
C PRO A 41 -23.48 5.33 27.83
N VAL A 42 -22.80 5.76 28.86
CA VAL A 42 -23.13 5.47 30.27
C VAL A 42 -23.60 6.73 31.00
N LEU A 43 -24.57 6.56 31.89
CA LEU A 43 -25.03 7.69 32.72
C LEU A 43 -23.96 7.99 33.79
N ASN A 44 -23.55 9.23 33.90
CA ASN A 44 -22.62 9.71 34.91
C ASN A 44 -23.33 10.23 36.16
N LEU A 45 -22.56 10.64 37.18
CA LEU A 45 -23.09 11.16 38.44
C LEU A 45 -23.86 12.48 38.32
N GLU A 46 -23.66 13.21 37.22
CA GLU A 46 -24.35 14.47 36.92
C GLU A 46 -25.66 14.26 36.16
N GLY A 47 -26.05 12.98 35.92
CA GLY A 47 -27.25 12.62 35.17
C GLY A 47 -27.10 12.78 33.65
N LYS A 48 -25.87 12.87 33.13
CA LYS A 48 -25.54 13.01 31.69
C LYS A 48 -24.96 11.74 31.12
N TYR A 49 -25.13 11.53 29.82
CA TYR A 49 -24.52 10.43 29.13
C TYR A 49 -23.09 10.77 28.66
N ASP A 50 -22.14 9.86 28.98
CA ASP A 50 -20.73 9.99 28.64
C ASP A 50 -20.23 8.77 27.85
N ILE A 51 -19.18 8.98 27.03
CA ILE A 51 -18.41 7.88 26.44
C ILE A 51 -17.47 7.30 27.51
N SER A 52 -17.74 6.07 27.92
CA SER A 52 -16.93 5.38 28.93
C SER A 52 -15.49 5.14 28.48
N GLN A 53 -14.52 5.52 29.30
CA GLN A 53 -13.09 5.23 29.10
C GLN A 53 -12.60 4.01 29.87
N LYS A 54 -13.49 3.31 30.60
CA LYS A 54 -13.10 2.13 31.40
C LYS A 54 -12.46 1.00 30.61
N ASN A 55 -12.78 0.91 29.31
CA ASN A 55 -12.28 -0.12 28.40
C ASN A 55 -11.22 0.41 27.41
N ASP A 56 -10.61 1.56 27.68
CA ASP A 56 -9.66 2.19 26.76
C ASP A 56 -8.55 1.23 26.29
N GLY A 57 -8.00 0.41 27.16
CA GLY A 57 -6.98 -0.56 26.78
C GLY A 57 -7.45 -1.56 25.70
N LYS A 58 -8.71 -2.00 25.75
CA LYS A 58 -9.31 -2.89 24.74
C LYS A 58 -9.58 -2.14 23.44
N VAL A 59 -10.09 -0.91 23.54
CA VAL A 59 -10.39 -0.04 22.38
C VAL A 59 -9.11 0.29 21.61
N TRP A 60 -8.05 0.66 22.30
CA TRP A 60 -6.77 0.93 21.65
C TRP A 60 -6.15 -0.34 21.03
N LYS A 61 -6.26 -1.49 21.71
CA LYS A 61 -5.81 -2.76 21.13
C LYS A 61 -6.55 -3.09 19.83
N LEU A 62 -7.87 -2.89 19.81
CA LEU A 62 -8.68 -3.07 18.60
C LEU A 62 -8.29 -2.07 17.50
N LEU A 63 -8.11 -0.78 17.86
CA LEU A 63 -7.69 0.24 16.90
C LEU A 63 -6.36 -0.13 16.24
N PHE A 64 -5.37 -0.56 17.03
CA PHE A 64 -4.06 -0.96 16.49
C PHE A 64 -4.15 -2.23 15.64
N SER A 65 -5.01 -3.19 15.97
CA SER A 65 -5.27 -4.38 15.15
C SER A 65 -5.84 -3.99 13.79
N LEU A 66 -6.90 -3.17 13.76
CA LEU A 66 -7.50 -2.68 12.52
C LEU A 66 -6.52 -1.83 11.69
N LEU A 67 -5.70 -1.01 12.36
CA LEU A 67 -4.66 -0.24 11.69
C LEU A 67 -3.63 -1.15 11.04
N GLU A 68 -3.17 -2.19 11.73
CA GLU A 68 -2.18 -3.13 11.21
C GLU A 68 -2.71 -3.86 9.97
N GLU A 69 -3.95 -4.34 9.99
CA GLU A 69 -4.61 -4.96 8.83
C GLU A 69 -4.69 -4.00 7.63
N ARG A 70 -5.06 -2.73 7.87
CA ARG A 70 -5.04 -1.69 6.82
C ARG A 70 -3.63 -1.45 6.28
N MET A 71 -2.63 -1.44 7.18
CA MET A 71 -1.23 -1.26 6.79
C MET A 71 -0.68 -2.43 5.97
N GLU A 72 -1.11 -3.66 6.24
CA GLU A 72 -0.78 -4.82 5.40
C GLU A 72 -1.24 -4.65 3.97
N ARG A 73 -2.45 -4.15 3.77
CA ARG A 73 -3.00 -3.84 2.45
C ARG A 73 -2.45 -2.56 1.83
N GLY A 74 -1.68 -1.77 2.60
CA GLY A 74 -1.09 -0.51 2.16
C GLY A 74 -2.12 0.60 1.94
N GLU A 75 -3.17 0.65 2.79
CA GLU A 75 -4.26 1.63 2.71
C GLU A 75 -3.86 2.99 3.29
N PHE A 76 -4.37 4.07 2.70
CA PHE A 76 -4.39 5.38 3.32
C PHE A 76 -5.27 5.33 4.56
N THR A 77 -4.76 5.78 5.71
CA THR A 77 -5.52 5.71 6.96
C THR A 77 -5.33 6.98 7.80
N ILE A 78 -6.43 7.46 8.35
CA ILE A 78 -6.47 8.58 9.30
C ILE A 78 -6.82 8.03 10.69
N ILE A 79 -6.13 8.51 11.72
CA ILE A 79 -6.47 8.24 13.11
C ILE A 79 -7.06 9.50 13.74
N ASP A 80 -8.35 9.44 14.07
CA ASP A 80 -9.05 10.52 14.79
C ASP A 80 -8.93 10.30 16.31
N ALA A 81 -7.95 10.97 16.90
CA ALA A 81 -7.74 11.02 18.33
C ALA A 81 -7.10 12.38 18.70
N THR A 82 -6.96 12.67 19.98
CA THR A 82 -6.38 13.94 20.44
C THR A 82 -4.88 14.04 20.25
N HIS A 83 -4.17 12.91 20.33
CA HIS A 83 -2.69 12.79 20.25
C HIS A 83 -1.97 13.90 21.05
N ALA A 84 -2.46 14.18 22.26
CA ALA A 84 -1.97 15.28 23.08
C ALA A 84 -0.54 15.06 23.59
N LYS A 85 -0.06 13.83 23.69
CA LYS A 85 1.29 13.49 24.12
C LYS A 85 2.12 12.99 22.95
N GLN A 86 3.41 13.34 22.94
CA GLN A 86 4.37 12.81 21.98
C GLN A 86 4.45 11.27 22.02
N SER A 87 4.34 10.67 23.22
CA SER A 87 4.36 9.23 23.40
C SER A 87 3.20 8.51 22.70
N MET A 88 2.02 9.13 22.60
CA MET A 88 0.88 8.56 21.88
C MET A 88 1.18 8.45 20.39
N ILE A 89 1.79 9.48 19.79
CA ILE A 89 2.22 9.45 18.38
C ILE A 89 3.36 8.44 18.19
N SER A 90 4.31 8.39 19.13
CA SER A 90 5.43 7.45 19.07
C SER A 90 5.01 5.97 19.07
N GLY A 91 3.83 5.66 19.62
CA GLY A 91 3.26 4.31 19.61
C GLY A 91 3.05 3.72 18.21
N TYR A 92 2.87 4.55 17.18
CA TYR A 92 2.68 4.10 15.80
C TYR A 92 4.00 3.80 15.07
N LYS A 93 5.16 4.23 15.60
CA LYS A 93 6.45 4.18 14.89
C LYS A 93 6.82 2.77 14.43
N ALA A 94 6.60 1.77 15.26
CA ALA A 94 6.94 0.38 14.93
C ALA A 94 6.17 -0.11 13.68
N LEU A 95 4.85 0.13 13.61
CA LEU A 95 4.02 -0.21 12.45
C LEU A 95 4.40 0.60 11.21
N VAL A 96 4.65 1.90 11.38
CA VAL A 96 5.09 2.78 10.28
C VAL A 96 6.37 2.26 9.63
N LEU A 97 7.35 1.83 10.43
CA LEU A 97 8.60 1.26 9.93
C LEU A 97 8.39 -0.13 9.31
N LYS A 98 7.63 -1.01 9.98
CA LYS A 98 7.34 -2.38 9.52
C LYS A 98 6.71 -2.37 8.12
N TYR A 99 5.70 -1.52 7.92
CA TYR A 99 4.91 -1.46 6.68
C TYR A 99 5.36 -0.36 5.71
N ARG A 100 6.46 0.35 6.02
CA ARG A 100 7.03 1.40 5.15
C ARG A 100 6.05 2.54 4.86
N TYR A 101 5.34 3.02 5.87
CA TYR A 101 4.40 4.13 5.76
C TYR A 101 5.10 5.48 5.88
N ARG A 102 4.51 6.50 5.23
CA ARG A 102 4.76 7.91 5.55
C ARG A 102 3.78 8.32 6.63
N ALA A 103 4.27 9.00 7.67
CA ALA A 103 3.44 9.45 8.77
C ALA A 103 3.36 10.97 8.80
N TYR A 104 2.13 11.47 8.78
CA TYR A 104 1.81 12.88 8.87
C TYR A 104 1.03 13.17 10.15
N VAL A 105 1.25 14.34 10.72
CA VAL A 105 0.43 14.88 11.80
C VAL A 105 -0.27 16.11 11.27
N VAL A 106 -1.60 16.08 11.19
CA VAL A 106 -2.41 17.28 10.91
C VAL A 106 -2.68 17.94 12.24
N ASP A 107 -2.05 19.10 12.46
CA ASP A 107 -2.02 19.78 13.75
C ASP A 107 -3.04 20.93 13.82
N PHE A 108 -4.01 20.80 14.72
CA PHE A 108 -5.06 21.77 15.01
C PHE A 108 -4.72 22.66 16.24
N SER A 109 -3.46 22.70 16.68
CA SER A 109 -3.05 23.45 17.88
C SER A 109 -3.19 24.97 17.74
N ASP A 110 -3.22 25.50 16.51
CA ASP A 110 -3.42 26.91 16.23
C ASP A 110 -4.85 27.40 16.55
N ILE A 111 -5.81 26.50 16.76
CA ILE A 111 -7.16 26.86 17.15
C ILE A 111 -7.15 27.37 18.60
N PRO A 112 -7.60 28.63 18.85
CA PRO A 112 -7.59 29.20 20.18
C PRO A 112 -8.39 28.36 21.18
N LEU A 113 -7.89 28.26 22.40
CA LEU A 113 -8.51 27.47 23.47
C LEU A 113 -9.98 27.91 23.72
N GLU A 114 -10.26 29.20 23.73
CA GLU A 114 -11.62 29.74 23.91
C GLU A 114 -12.57 29.21 22.83
N THR A 115 -12.12 29.20 21.58
CA THR A 115 -12.88 28.62 20.46
C THR A 115 -13.12 27.13 20.65
N ALA A 116 -12.11 26.39 21.09
CA ALA A 116 -12.22 24.96 21.35
C ALA A 116 -13.22 24.68 22.50
N LEU A 117 -13.19 25.46 23.59
CA LEU A 117 -14.12 25.36 24.72
C LEU A 117 -15.56 25.63 24.28
N LEU A 118 -15.77 26.72 23.52
CA LEU A 118 -17.10 27.07 23.02
C LEU A 118 -17.67 25.93 22.16
N ARG A 119 -16.93 25.48 21.17
CA ARG A 119 -17.35 24.38 20.30
C ARG A 119 -17.51 23.06 21.05
N ASN A 120 -16.72 22.78 22.10
CA ASN A 120 -16.87 21.59 22.92
C ASN A 120 -18.22 21.57 23.65
N ARG A 121 -18.71 22.70 24.13
CA ARG A 121 -20.03 22.83 24.78
C ARG A 121 -21.19 22.64 23.79
N GLU A 122 -21.00 22.91 22.50
CA GLU A 122 -22.00 22.71 21.43
C GLU A 122 -22.08 21.26 20.93
N ARG A 123 -21.15 20.38 21.34
CA ARG A 123 -21.14 18.97 20.95
C ARG A 123 -22.33 18.21 21.56
N ALA A 124 -22.73 17.11 20.94
CA ALA A 124 -23.67 16.18 21.55
C ALA A 124 -23.23 15.84 22.98
N GLU A 125 -24.16 15.75 23.93
CA GLU A 125 -23.90 15.64 25.36
C GLU A 125 -22.85 14.57 25.70
N HIS A 126 -22.99 13.36 25.17
CA HIS A 126 -22.05 12.24 25.38
C HIS A 126 -20.64 12.45 24.82
N LYS A 127 -20.42 13.49 24.04
CA LYS A 127 -19.12 13.88 23.45
C LYS A 127 -18.50 15.12 24.10
N GLN A 128 -19.22 15.77 25.00
CA GLN A 128 -18.69 16.92 25.74
C GLN A 128 -17.63 16.45 26.74
N VAL A 129 -16.57 17.22 26.84
CA VAL A 129 -15.45 16.94 27.76
C VAL A 129 -15.37 18.09 28.76
N PRO A 130 -15.12 17.85 30.05
CA PRO A 130 -14.97 18.92 31.04
C PRO A 130 -13.94 19.97 30.61
N ASP A 131 -14.25 21.25 30.81
CA ASP A 131 -13.41 22.38 30.39
C ASP A 131 -11.97 22.28 30.93
N SER A 132 -11.80 21.79 32.17
CA SER A 132 -10.48 21.56 32.79
C SER A 132 -9.63 20.52 32.03
N VAL A 133 -10.28 19.51 31.46
CA VAL A 133 -9.61 18.47 30.66
C VAL A 133 -9.21 19.02 29.30
N VAL A 134 -10.07 19.84 28.67
CA VAL A 134 -9.75 20.53 27.40
C VAL A 134 -8.55 21.46 27.60
N HIS A 135 -8.53 22.24 28.69
CA HIS A 135 -7.39 23.08 29.08
C HIS A 135 -6.09 22.28 29.20
N ALA A 136 -6.10 21.25 30.02
CA ALA A 136 -4.91 20.42 30.26
C ALA A 136 -4.39 19.75 28.98
N MET A 137 -5.29 19.33 28.08
CA MET A 137 -4.91 18.78 26.78
C MET A 137 -4.30 19.85 25.85
N HIS A 138 -4.87 21.04 25.80
CA HIS A 138 -4.37 22.15 24.99
C HIS A 138 -2.97 22.58 25.43
N GLU A 139 -2.74 22.82 26.72
CA GLU A 139 -1.42 23.15 27.26
C GLU A 139 -0.37 22.08 26.96
N ARG A 140 -0.77 20.81 27.08
CA ARG A 140 0.13 19.69 26.77
C ARG A 140 0.49 19.64 25.29
N ILE A 141 -0.45 19.87 24.40
CA ILE A 141 -0.20 19.92 22.96
C ILE A 141 0.80 21.03 22.64
N LEU A 142 0.68 22.20 23.26
CA LEU A 142 1.61 23.31 23.04
C LEU A 142 3.00 23.03 23.62
N SER A 143 3.09 22.32 24.74
CA SER A 143 4.37 22.03 25.41
C SER A 143 5.12 20.82 24.84
N GLU A 144 4.45 19.84 24.23
CA GLU A 144 5.05 18.63 23.70
C GLU A 144 4.97 18.61 22.15
N PRO A 145 6.04 18.89 21.38
CA PRO A 145 5.99 18.86 19.92
C PRO A 145 5.77 17.44 19.40
N ALA A 146 5.26 17.31 18.18
CA ALA A 146 5.17 16.01 17.51
C ALA A 146 6.57 15.41 17.28
N PRO A 147 6.73 14.07 17.25
CA PRO A 147 8.03 13.43 17.05
C PRO A 147 8.65 13.78 15.70
N SER A 148 9.96 13.99 15.65
CA SER A 148 10.70 14.39 14.45
C SER A 148 10.66 13.39 13.28
N TRP A 149 10.21 12.15 13.51
CA TRP A 149 10.04 11.16 12.44
C TRP A 149 8.70 11.31 11.69
N THR A 150 7.84 12.25 12.10
CA THR A 150 6.58 12.59 11.42
C THR A 150 6.72 13.92 10.68
N THR A 151 5.95 14.09 9.62
CA THR A 151 5.79 15.37 8.94
C THR A 151 4.57 16.08 9.51
N VAL A 152 4.77 17.23 10.13
CA VAL A 152 3.67 18.04 10.67
C VAL A 152 3.19 18.99 9.59
N ILE A 153 1.87 19.04 9.38
CA ILE A 153 1.19 19.94 8.45
C ILE A 153 -0.02 20.59 9.14
N LYS A 154 -0.43 21.73 8.64
CA LYS A 154 -1.66 22.38 9.05
C LYS A 154 -2.87 21.82 8.31
N PRO A 155 -4.11 21.94 8.86
CA PRO A 155 -5.32 21.45 8.19
C PRO A 155 -5.52 22.00 6.77
N GLU A 156 -5.17 23.26 6.54
CA GLU A 156 -5.29 23.95 5.25
C GLU A 156 -4.25 23.52 4.20
N GLU A 157 -3.14 22.90 4.63
CA GLU A 157 -2.08 22.39 3.74
C GLU A 157 -2.39 20.98 3.22
N PHE A 158 -3.39 20.31 3.81
CA PHE A 158 -3.64 18.89 3.58
C PHE A 158 -3.86 18.55 2.12
N ASP A 159 -4.72 19.27 1.43
CA ASP A 159 -5.08 18.95 0.04
C ASP A 159 -3.87 19.07 -0.89
N ASP A 160 -3.02 20.08 -0.69
CA ASP A 160 -1.81 20.25 -1.49
C ASP A 160 -0.76 19.18 -1.21
N VAL A 161 -0.54 18.85 0.09
CA VAL A 161 0.44 17.86 0.52
C VAL A 161 -0.01 16.44 0.18
N MET A 162 -1.32 16.16 0.24
CA MET A 162 -1.89 14.84 -0.02
C MET A 162 -2.33 14.63 -1.47
N GLN A 163 -1.98 15.52 -2.38
CA GLN A 163 -2.22 15.30 -3.80
C GLN A 163 -1.04 14.58 -4.45
N TYR A 164 -1.30 13.43 -5.08
CA TYR A 164 -0.28 12.70 -5.83
C TYR A 164 -0.20 13.22 -7.27
N LYS A 165 0.75 14.13 -7.51
CA LYS A 165 0.94 14.78 -8.83
C LYS A 165 1.91 13.98 -9.72
N PRO A 166 1.74 13.99 -11.06
CA PRO A 166 2.69 13.37 -11.97
C PRO A 166 4.04 14.09 -11.93
N ARG A 167 5.12 13.32 -12.04
CA ARG A 167 6.48 13.87 -12.20
C ARG A 167 6.71 14.21 -13.66
N ARG A 168 7.45 15.27 -13.94
CA ARG A 168 7.89 15.58 -15.29
C ARG A 168 9.22 14.88 -15.58
N LEU A 169 9.28 14.04 -16.64
CA LEU A 169 10.44 13.22 -16.97
C LEU A 169 11.06 13.55 -18.34
N ASP A 170 10.76 14.69 -18.92
CA ASP A 170 11.28 15.17 -20.23
C ASP A 170 12.80 15.35 -20.29
N SER A 171 13.48 15.35 -19.16
CA SER A 171 14.94 15.44 -19.07
C SER A 171 15.65 14.16 -19.53
N TYR A 172 14.97 13.02 -19.51
CA TYR A 172 15.52 11.78 -20.02
C TYR A 172 15.36 11.70 -21.54
N LYS A 173 16.40 11.21 -22.22
CA LYS A 173 16.37 10.97 -23.65
C LYS A 173 15.40 9.87 -24.03
N LYS A 174 15.33 8.84 -23.19
CA LYS A 174 14.49 7.66 -23.37
C LYS A 174 14.10 7.08 -22.01
N ILE A 175 12.91 6.54 -21.92
CA ILE A 175 12.41 5.81 -20.76
C ILE A 175 12.19 4.36 -21.18
N HIS A 176 12.79 3.42 -20.45
CA HIS A 176 12.61 1.99 -20.62
C HIS A 176 11.69 1.49 -19.52
N VAL A 177 10.59 0.83 -19.88
CA VAL A 177 9.69 0.15 -18.95
C VAL A 177 9.83 -1.34 -19.20
N ILE A 178 10.37 -2.06 -18.23
CA ILE A 178 10.77 -3.46 -18.32
C ILE A 178 9.79 -4.29 -17.49
N GLY A 179 9.19 -5.29 -18.11
CA GLY A 179 8.22 -6.19 -17.50
C GLY A 179 8.83 -7.20 -16.53
N ASP A 180 8.00 -8.14 -16.13
CA ASP A 180 8.31 -9.16 -15.15
C ASP A 180 9.53 -9.98 -15.56
N VAL A 181 10.52 -10.06 -14.67
CA VAL A 181 11.83 -10.73 -14.95
C VAL A 181 11.87 -12.14 -14.41
N HIS A 182 11.24 -12.39 -13.25
CA HIS A 182 11.12 -13.69 -12.63
C HIS A 182 12.41 -14.52 -12.65
N GLY A 183 13.54 -13.96 -12.21
CA GLY A 183 14.81 -14.69 -12.15
C GLY A 183 15.39 -15.09 -13.50
N CYS A 184 15.04 -14.43 -14.61
CA CYS A 184 15.55 -14.69 -15.95
C CYS A 184 16.61 -13.65 -16.35
N PHE A 185 17.74 -13.62 -15.62
CA PHE A 185 18.79 -12.61 -15.79
C PHE A 185 19.37 -12.57 -17.20
N THR A 186 19.70 -13.74 -17.79
CA THR A 186 20.30 -13.79 -19.15
C THR A 186 19.39 -13.14 -20.21
N VAL A 187 18.07 -13.28 -20.05
CA VAL A 187 17.11 -12.63 -20.96
C VAL A 187 17.10 -11.11 -20.75
N LEU A 188 17.11 -10.68 -19.49
CA LEU A 188 17.20 -9.24 -19.14
C LEU A 188 18.50 -8.62 -19.68
N ASP A 189 19.63 -9.29 -19.47
CA ASP A 189 20.94 -8.81 -19.92
C ASP A 189 21.06 -8.77 -21.44
N SER A 190 20.39 -9.66 -22.16
CA SER A 190 20.34 -9.61 -23.64
C SER A 190 19.66 -8.34 -24.16
N TYR A 191 18.73 -7.75 -23.39
CA TYR A 191 18.14 -6.44 -23.68
C TYR A 191 19.06 -5.31 -23.25
N LEU A 192 19.55 -5.33 -22.02
CA LEU A 192 20.37 -4.25 -21.43
C LEU A 192 21.79 -4.22 -21.99
N LYS A 193 22.30 -5.34 -22.50
CA LYS A 193 23.68 -5.50 -23.04
C LYS A 193 24.77 -5.09 -22.05
N GLY A 194 24.55 -5.40 -20.77
CA GLY A 194 25.48 -5.16 -19.68
C GLY A 194 25.59 -3.71 -19.22
N ARG A 195 24.76 -2.78 -19.69
CA ARG A 195 24.88 -1.36 -19.30
C ARG A 195 23.54 -0.64 -19.24
N LEU A 196 23.53 0.43 -18.44
CA LEU A 196 22.44 1.41 -18.34
C LEU A 196 23.03 2.79 -18.65
N GLU A 197 22.50 3.47 -19.66
CA GLU A 197 22.92 4.82 -20.05
C GLU A 197 22.45 5.84 -19.00
N ASP A 198 23.26 6.86 -18.69
CA ASP A 198 22.96 7.80 -17.60
C ASP A 198 21.88 8.83 -17.98
N ASP A 199 21.69 9.09 -19.28
CA ASP A 199 20.67 10.00 -19.81
C ASP A 199 19.34 9.30 -20.14
N GLU A 200 19.21 8.00 -19.83
CA GLU A 200 18.01 7.20 -20.01
C GLU A 200 17.49 6.71 -18.66
N LEU A 201 16.16 6.59 -18.52
CA LEU A 201 15.49 6.11 -17.29
C LEU A 201 15.05 4.65 -17.46
N TYR A 202 15.30 3.84 -16.46
CA TYR A 202 14.93 2.41 -16.44
C TYR A 202 13.92 2.16 -15.32
N ILE A 203 12.72 1.72 -15.68
CA ILE A 203 11.62 1.41 -14.76
C ILE A 203 11.34 -0.09 -14.88
N PHE A 204 11.50 -0.82 -13.78
CA PHE A 204 11.15 -2.23 -13.69
C PHE A 204 9.78 -2.36 -13.05
N THR A 205 8.85 -3.09 -13.68
CA THR A 205 7.44 -3.14 -13.24
C THR A 205 7.18 -4.03 -12.03
N GLY A 206 8.20 -4.72 -11.51
CA GLY A 206 8.11 -5.65 -10.38
C GLY A 206 8.33 -7.10 -10.79
N ASP A 207 8.10 -8.02 -9.85
CA ASP A 207 8.31 -9.45 -10.02
C ASP A 207 9.70 -9.77 -10.60
N MET A 208 10.71 -9.20 -9.94
CA MET A 208 12.11 -9.38 -10.35
C MET A 208 12.58 -10.81 -10.11
N LEU A 209 12.06 -11.48 -9.09
CA LEU A 209 12.51 -12.78 -8.61
C LEU A 209 11.39 -13.81 -8.64
N ASP A 210 11.82 -15.03 -8.31
CA ASP A 210 10.98 -16.22 -8.15
C ASP A 210 10.63 -16.91 -9.47
N ARG A 211 10.33 -18.21 -9.42
CA ARG A 211 9.99 -19.09 -10.55
C ARG A 211 11.14 -19.43 -11.50
N GLY A 212 11.95 -18.47 -11.95
CA GLY A 212 13.10 -18.68 -12.84
C GLY A 212 14.30 -19.34 -12.16
N ILE A 213 15.43 -19.40 -12.85
CA ILE A 213 16.62 -20.18 -12.46
C ILE A 213 17.90 -19.33 -12.24
N GLU A 214 17.81 -18.02 -12.33
CA GLU A 214 18.94 -17.11 -12.19
C GLU A 214 18.64 -15.99 -11.16
N ASN A 215 17.92 -16.34 -10.06
CA ASN A 215 17.48 -15.39 -9.06
C ASN A 215 18.65 -14.67 -8.38
N ALA A 216 19.72 -15.40 -8.06
CA ALA A 216 20.91 -14.80 -7.46
C ALA A 216 21.57 -13.78 -8.39
N LYS A 217 21.63 -14.03 -9.69
CA LYS A 217 22.15 -13.07 -10.67
C LYS A 217 21.29 -11.82 -10.76
N VAL A 218 19.96 -11.96 -10.71
CA VAL A 218 19.05 -10.81 -10.67
C VAL A 218 19.26 -10.00 -9.39
N VAL A 219 19.38 -10.63 -8.22
CA VAL A 219 19.69 -9.91 -6.96
C VAL A 219 21.02 -9.17 -7.05
N GLN A 220 22.06 -9.82 -7.55
CA GLN A 220 23.37 -9.20 -7.75
C GLN A 220 23.29 -7.98 -8.65
N PHE A 221 22.56 -8.09 -9.76
CA PHE A 221 22.31 -6.96 -10.66
C PHE A 221 21.55 -5.84 -9.95
N LEU A 222 20.44 -6.13 -9.26
CA LEU A 222 19.67 -5.13 -8.52
C LEU A 222 20.50 -4.41 -7.46
N LEU A 223 21.35 -5.12 -6.74
CA LEU A 223 22.29 -4.53 -5.78
C LEU A 223 23.27 -3.58 -6.44
N SER A 224 23.74 -3.91 -7.66
CA SER A 224 24.69 -3.06 -8.42
C SER A 224 24.06 -1.75 -8.92
N ILE A 225 22.75 -1.72 -9.10
CA ILE A 225 22.01 -0.56 -9.65
C ILE A 225 21.15 0.17 -8.62
N LYS A 226 21.01 -0.35 -7.38
CA LYS A 226 20.05 0.15 -6.35
C LYS A 226 20.18 1.64 -6.05
N ASP A 227 21.37 2.21 -6.22
CA ASP A 227 21.66 3.61 -5.88
C ASP A 227 21.72 4.53 -7.13
N ARG A 228 21.47 4.00 -8.32
CA ARG A 228 21.38 4.82 -9.53
C ARG A 228 20.13 5.68 -9.55
N LYS A 229 20.28 6.97 -9.84
CA LYS A 229 19.17 7.94 -9.87
C LYS A 229 18.22 7.73 -11.06
N ASN A 230 18.73 7.09 -12.11
CA ASN A 230 17.99 6.79 -13.34
C ASN A 230 17.42 5.36 -13.36
N VAL A 231 17.20 4.77 -12.17
CA VAL A 231 16.54 3.46 -12.01
C VAL A 231 15.39 3.58 -11.02
N ILE A 232 14.24 3.04 -11.39
CA ILE A 232 13.05 2.91 -10.51
C ILE A 232 12.64 1.44 -10.51
N LEU A 233 12.55 0.86 -9.32
CA LEU A 233 12.07 -0.49 -9.10
C LEU A 233 10.64 -0.43 -8.56
N LEU A 234 9.65 -1.03 -9.21
CA LEU A 234 8.33 -1.22 -8.66
C LEU A 234 8.25 -2.54 -7.90
N GLU A 235 7.37 -2.58 -6.90
CA GLU A 235 7.10 -3.75 -6.08
C GLU A 235 6.06 -4.62 -6.78
N GLY A 236 6.43 -5.86 -7.16
CA GLY A 236 5.53 -6.90 -7.59
C GLY A 236 5.09 -7.78 -6.42
N ASN A 237 4.13 -8.68 -6.68
CA ASN A 237 3.60 -9.53 -5.62
C ASN A 237 4.60 -10.60 -5.14
N HIS A 238 5.60 -10.97 -5.96
CA HIS A 238 6.70 -11.87 -5.57
C HIS A 238 7.83 -11.14 -4.82
N ASP A 239 8.02 -9.84 -5.02
CA ASP A 239 9.13 -9.10 -4.38
C ASP A 239 8.99 -8.99 -2.85
N LYS A 240 7.80 -9.22 -2.30
CA LYS A 240 7.58 -9.36 -0.85
C LYS A 240 8.44 -10.46 -0.23
N TYR A 241 8.72 -11.56 -0.96
CA TYR A 241 9.54 -12.65 -0.46
C TYR A 241 11.00 -12.27 -0.31
N LEU A 242 11.52 -11.38 -1.17
CA LEU A 242 12.85 -10.81 -0.99
C LEU A 242 12.94 -9.98 0.30
N LYS A 243 11.91 -9.19 0.61
CA LYS A 243 11.82 -8.45 1.87
C LYS A 243 11.81 -9.41 3.07
N GLN A 244 10.97 -10.44 3.04
CA GLN A 244 10.88 -11.45 4.10
C GLN A 244 12.23 -12.16 4.28
N TYR A 245 12.88 -12.56 3.18
CA TYR A 245 14.22 -13.16 3.19
C TYR A 245 15.26 -12.25 3.88
N GLY A 246 15.25 -10.95 3.58
CA GLY A 246 16.13 -9.97 4.21
C GLY A 246 15.92 -9.79 5.72
N HIS A 247 14.73 -10.09 6.22
CA HIS A 247 14.37 -10.00 7.64
C HIS A 247 14.37 -11.36 8.37
N ASP A 248 14.81 -12.44 7.69
CA ASP A 248 14.75 -13.82 8.19
C ASP A 248 13.34 -14.25 8.62
N GLU A 249 12.31 -13.69 7.96
CA GLU A 249 10.92 -14.04 8.15
C GLU A 249 10.56 -15.29 7.33
N GLU A 250 9.68 -16.13 7.88
CA GLU A 250 9.15 -17.28 7.12
C GLU A 250 8.27 -16.80 5.96
N THR A 251 8.41 -17.46 4.82
CA THR A 251 7.54 -17.25 3.66
C THR A 251 6.58 -18.41 3.46
N ARG A 252 5.36 -18.13 3.03
CA ARG A 252 4.37 -19.15 2.70
C ARG A 252 4.51 -19.68 1.26
N SER A 253 5.35 -19.07 0.42
CA SER A 253 5.57 -19.50 -0.96
C SER A 253 6.38 -20.78 -1.02
N SER A 254 5.76 -21.86 -1.50
CA SER A 254 6.45 -23.14 -1.73
C SER A 254 7.50 -23.02 -2.84
N VAL A 255 7.25 -22.19 -3.86
CA VAL A 255 8.19 -21.95 -4.97
C VAL A 255 9.41 -21.19 -4.46
N PHE A 256 9.22 -20.10 -3.74
CA PHE A 256 10.31 -19.33 -3.16
C PHE A 256 11.18 -20.20 -2.24
N ASN A 257 10.54 -20.93 -1.31
CA ASN A 257 11.26 -21.77 -0.34
C ASN A 257 12.05 -22.91 -0.97
N LYS A 258 11.52 -23.51 -2.06
CA LYS A 258 12.16 -24.69 -2.69
C LYS A 258 13.16 -24.34 -3.78
N LYS A 259 13.03 -23.19 -4.43
CA LYS A 259 13.86 -22.79 -5.57
C LYS A 259 14.67 -21.53 -5.30
N THR A 260 14.00 -20.40 -5.02
CA THR A 260 14.64 -19.09 -4.93
C THR A 260 15.50 -18.95 -3.68
N LYS A 261 14.98 -19.31 -2.50
CA LYS A 261 15.70 -19.19 -1.24
C LYS A 261 17.02 -19.97 -1.21
N PRO A 262 17.09 -21.26 -1.61
CA PRO A 262 18.35 -22.00 -1.65
C PRO A 262 19.41 -21.36 -2.57
N GLU A 263 19.00 -20.82 -3.72
CA GLU A 263 19.91 -20.10 -4.64
C GLU A 263 20.46 -18.81 -3.99
N LEU A 264 19.61 -18.06 -3.27
CA LEU A 264 20.04 -16.87 -2.54
C LEU A 264 20.94 -17.21 -1.34
N ASP A 265 20.66 -18.30 -0.63
CA ASP A 265 21.48 -18.77 0.50
C ASP A 265 22.86 -19.22 0.02
N GLU A 266 22.95 -19.94 -1.11
CA GLU A 266 24.22 -20.35 -1.73
C GLU A 266 25.05 -19.14 -2.18
N ALA A 267 24.40 -18.12 -2.72
CA ALA A 267 25.06 -16.88 -3.13
C ALA A 267 25.60 -16.04 -1.96
N GLY A 268 25.11 -16.25 -0.74
CA GLY A 268 25.63 -15.66 0.48
C GLY A 268 25.42 -14.14 0.59
N PHE A 269 24.31 -13.60 0.10
CA PHE A 269 24.02 -12.18 0.20
C PHE A 269 23.90 -11.68 1.64
N ASP A 270 24.47 -10.51 1.93
CA ASP A 270 24.27 -9.84 3.23
C ASP A 270 22.78 -9.43 3.35
N LYS A 271 22.14 -9.90 4.41
CA LYS A 271 20.74 -9.57 4.72
C LYS A 271 20.49 -8.08 4.86
N LYS A 272 21.49 -7.30 5.29
CA LYS A 272 21.39 -5.84 5.36
C LYS A 272 21.24 -5.24 3.96
N ASP A 273 22.05 -5.69 2.99
CA ASP A 273 21.97 -5.22 1.61
C ASP A 273 20.63 -5.57 0.98
N ILE A 274 20.11 -6.77 1.25
CA ILE A 274 18.77 -7.17 0.81
C ILE A 274 17.68 -6.26 1.42
N ARG A 275 17.77 -5.93 2.71
CA ARG A 275 16.82 -4.98 3.34
C ARG A 275 16.92 -3.58 2.74
N GLU A 276 18.12 -3.12 2.42
CA GLU A 276 18.34 -1.84 1.74
C GLU A 276 17.75 -1.84 0.35
N LEU A 277 17.97 -2.90 -0.43
CA LEU A 277 17.38 -3.08 -1.76
C LEU A 277 15.85 -3.08 -1.67
N ALA A 278 15.25 -3.87 -0.76
CA ALA A 278 13.79 -3.93 -0.58
C ALA A 278 13.16 -2.57 -0.25
N ARG A 279 13.92 -1.65 0.37
CA ARG A 279 13.46 -0.27 0.64
C ARG A 279 13.44 0.62 -0.59
N ARG A 280 14.11 0.24 -1.70
CA ARG A 280 14.12 0.99 -2.95
C ARG A 280 12.89 0.75 -3.82
N PHE A 281 12.11 -0.28 -3.54
CA PHE A 281 10.90 -0.56 -4.30
C PHE A 281 9.80 0.47 -4.05
N HIS A 282 9.23 0.97 -5.13
CA HIS A 282 8.10 1.89 -5.17
C HIS A 282 6.80 1.13 -5.50
N GLN A 283 5.65 1.75 -5.33
CA GLN A 283 4.36 1.11 -5.63
C GLN A 283 3.80 1.53 -6.98
N ILE A 284 4.24 2.69 -7.47
CA ILE A 284 3.70 3.33 -8.66
C ILE A 284 4.71 4.31 -9.23
N VAL A 285 4.73 4.49 -10.55
CA VAL A 285 5.33 5.63 -11.24
C VAL A 285 4.23 6.36 -12.00
N TYR A 286 4.04 7.64 -11.72
CA TYR A 286 3.08 8.51 -12.37
C TYR A 286 3.79 9.76 -12.87
N PHE A 287 3.80 9.97 -14.19
CA PHE A 287 4.62 11.00 -14.80
C PHE A 287 4.04 11.53 -16.11
N THR A 288 4.56 12.68 -16.55
CA THR A 288 4.37 13.23 -17.89
C THR A 288 5.67 13.14 -18.68
N TYR A 289 5.55 12.85 -19.98
CA TYR A 289 6.63 12.90 -20.93
C TYR A 289 6.08 13.41 -22.26
N GLY A 290 6.60 14.55 -22.76
CA GLY A 290 5.94 15.29 -23.84
C GLY A 290 4.56 15.79 -23.42
N GLU A 291 3.56 15.47 -24.22
CA GLU A 291 2.16 15.83 -23.95
C GLU A 291 1.38 14.70 -23.25
N ASP A 292 1.98 13.51 -23.15
CA ASP A 292 1.31 12.33 -22.61
C ASP A 292 1.55 12.16 -21.12
N THR A 293 0.55 11.58 -20.46
CA THR A 293 0.62 11.17 -19.05
C THR A 293 0.68 9.65 -18.98
N TYR A 294 1.57 9.14 -18.13
CA TYR A 294 1.81 7.71 -17.97
C TYR A 294 1.62 7.29 -16.52
N ILE A 295 0.98 6.15 -16.34
CA ILE A 295 0.89 5.49 -15.05
C ILE A 295 1.42 4.07 -15.15
N ILE A 296 2.39 3.72 -14.31
CA ILE A 296 3.01 2.40 -14.28
C ILE A 296 2.75 1.79 -12.91
N THR A 297 2.15 0.62 -12.91
CA THR A 297 1.91 -0.21 -11.72
C THR A 297 2.30 -1.64 -12.04
N HIS A 298 2.47 -2.50 -11.04
CA HIS A 298 2.70 -3.91 -11.34
C HIS A 298 1.42 -4.60 -11.85
N GLY A 299 0.30 -4.43 -11.14
CA GLY A 299 -0.91 -5.23 -11.37
C GLY A 299 -1.94 -4.67 -12.37
N GLY A 300 -1.78 -3.42 -12.83
CA GLY A 300 -2.78 -2.71 -13.64
C GLY A 300 -3.99 -2.22 -12.83
N ILE A 301 -4.55 -1.09 -13.25
CA ILE A 301 -5.70 -0.44 -12.59
C ILE A 301 -6.84 -0.23 -13.58
N SER A 302 -8.06 -0.11 -13.08
CA SER A 302 -9.26 0.06 -13.93
C SER A 302 -9.50 1.50 -14.40
N ALA A 303 -8.97 2.48 -13.66
CA ALA A 303 -9.08 3.91 -13.97
C ALA A 303 -8.08 4.71 -13.12
N LEU A 304 -7.76 5.94 -13.54
CA LEU A 304 -7.05 6.89 -12.69
C LEU A 304 -8.04 7.52 -11.70
N PRO A 305 -7.92 7.28 -10.39
CA PRO A 305 -8.75 7.93 -9.40
C PRO A 305 -8.39 9.41 -9.25
N ASP A 306 -9.26 10.20 -8.64
CA ASP A 306 -9.04 11.64 -8.39
C ASP A 306 -7.77 11.86 -7.53
N ASN A 307 -7.52 10.98 -6.59
CA ASN A 307 -6.28 10.99 -5.82
C ASN A 307 -5.73 9.58 -5.63
N LEU A 308 -4.58 9.31 -6.24
CA LEU A 308 -3.88 8.03 -6.16
C LEU A 308 -3.45 7.64 -4.73
N LEU A 309 -3.30 8.60 -3.81
CA LEU A 309 -2.95 8.29 -2.41
C LEU A 309 -4.02 7.44 -1.71
N PHE A 310 -5.27 7.56 -2.13
CA PHE A 310 -6.37 6.81 -1.51
C PHE A 310 -6.48 5.36 -1.99
N MET A 311 -5.76 4.98 -3.06
CA MET A 311 -5.68 3.58 -3.47
C MET A 311 -4.86 2.75 -2.47
N ALA A 312 -5.35 1.56 -2.16
CA ALA A 312 -4.56 0.57 -1.43
C ALA A 312 -3.37 0.10 -2.28
N THR A 313 -2.19 -0.01 -1.67
CA THR A 313 -0.98 -0.50 -2.36
C THR A 313 -1.18 -1.92 -2.93
N SER A 314 -1.95 -2.75 -2.24
CA SER A 314 -2.31 -4.09 -2.72
C SER A 314 -2.99 -4.06 -4.09
N GLN A 315 -3.82 -3.06 -4.38
CA GLN A 315 -4.46 -2.89 -5.70
C GLN A 315 -3.47 -2.46 -6.79
N LEU A 316 -2.42 -1.73 -6.43
CA LEU A 316 -1.36 -1.36 -7.38
C LEU A 316 -0.46 -2.55 -7.72
N ILE A 317 -0.28 -3.46 -6.76
CA ILE A 317 0.58 -4.64 -6.88
C ILE A 317 -0.20 -5.82 -7.50
N ASN A 318 -1.35 -6.20 -6.94
CA ASN A 318 -2.10 -7.36 -7.41
C ASN A 318 -3.08 -7.00 -8.56
N GLY A 319 -3.25 -5.71 -8.84
CA GLY A 319 -4.20 -5.19 -9.80
C GLY A 319 -5.63 -5.04 -9.27
N VAL A 320 -6.46 -4.37 -10.04
CA VAL A 320 -7.89 -4.19 -9.76
C VAL A 320 -8.70 -5.32 -10.44
N GLY A 321 -9.68 -5.86 -9.73
CA GLY A 321 -10.46 -7.03 -10.18
C GLY A 321 -9.70 -8.35 -10.01
N GLY A 322 -10.34 -9.45 -10.41
CA GLY A 322 -9.72 -10.78 -10.39
C GLY A 322 -8.66 -10.95 -11.49
N TYR A 323 -7.91 -12.04 -11.42
CA TYR A 323 -6.84 -12.35 -12.39
C TYR A 323 -7.39 -12.52 -13.83
N GLU A 324 -8.64 -12.94 -13.96
CA GLU A 324 -9.40 -13.09 -15.19
C GLU A 324 -9.96 -11.78 -15.76
N THR A 325 -9.77 -10.65 -15.07
CA THR A 325 -10.25 -9.36 -15.56
C THR A 325 -9.35 -8.85 -16.69
N ASP A 326 -9.95 -8.51 -17.84
CA ASP A 326 -9.26 -7.79 -18.91
C ASP A 326 -9.10 -6.32 -18.54
N ILE A 327 -8.07 -6.05 -17.73
CA ILE A 327 -7.82 -4.73 -17.17
C ILE A 327 -7.42 -3.71 -18.23
N ASP A 328 -6.83 -4.18 -19.33
CA ASP A 328 -6.36 -3.33 -20.44
C ASP A 328 -7.53 -2.64 -21.15
N HIS A 329 -8.54 -3.41 -21.51
CA HIS A 329 -9.77 -2.87 -22.13
C HIS A 329 -10.61 -2.08 -21.14
N VAL A 330 -10.70 -2.52 -19.87
CA VAL A 330 -11.42 -1.80 -18.82
C VAL A 330 -10.81 -0.41 -18.59
N PHE A 331 -9.46 -0.33 -18.46
CA PHE A 331 -8.78 0.96 -18.30
C PHE A 331 -9.01 1.86 -19.53
N THR A 332 -8.85 1.31 -20.74
CA THR A 332 -9.03 2.06 -21.98
C THR A 332 -10.43 2.67 -22.06
N LYS A 333 -11.47 1.88 -21.75
CA LYS A 333 -12.86 2.34 -21.72
C LYS A 333 -13.08 3.44 -20.68
N ASN A 334 -12.62 3.24 -19.46
CA ASN A 334 -12.85 4.19 -18.36
C ASN A 334 -12.04 5.50 -18.52
N MET A 335 -10.97 5.46 -19.28
CA MET A 335 -10.10 6.61 -19.56
C MET A 335 -10.32 7.20 -20.96
N GLU A 336 -11.43 6.87 -21.63
CA GLU A 336 -11.81 7.49 -22.90
C GLU A 336 -11.83 9.03 -22.76
N GLY A 337 -11.31 9.74 -23.77
CA GLY A 337 -11.20 11.20 -23.76
C GLY A 337 -10.09 11.79 -22.86
N ARG A 338 -9.44 11.00 -21.99
CA ARG A 338 -8.30 11.46 -21.17
C ARG A 338 -6.98 11.08 -21.83
N ASN A 339 -6.00 12.01 -21.82
CA ASN A 339 -4.64 11.72 -22.32
C ASN A 339 -3.81 11.03 -21.24
N ILE A 340 -4.04 9.73 -21.04
CA ILE A 340 -3.33 8.89 -20.09
C ILE A 340 -3.15 7.48 -20.64
N ILE A 341 -1.97 6.92 -20.41
CA ILE A 341 -1.56 5.59 -20.82
C ILE A 341 -1.12 4.81 -19.58
N GLN A 342 -1.64 3.59 -19.42
CA GLN A 342 -1.12 2.68 -18.38
C GLN A 342 -0.12 1.68 -18.97
N ILE A 343 0.85 1.28 -18.16
CA ILE A 343 1.79 0.19 -18.44
C ILE A 343 1.86 -0.69 -17.19
N HIS A 344 1.70 -2.00 -17.36
CA HIS A 344 1.71 -2.94 -16.24
C HIS A 344 2.24 -4.32 -16.62
N GLY A 345 2.55 -5.18 -15.63
CA GLY A 345 2.91 -6.58 -15.74
C GLY A 345 1.86 -7.51 -15.13
N HIS A 346 2.32 -8.50 -14.37
CA HIS A 346 1.57 -9.37 -13.47
C HIS A 346 0.60 -10.35 -14.13
N ARG A 347 -0.22 -9.95 -15.08
CA ARG A 347 -1.31 -10.77 -15.64
C ARG A 347 -1.53 -10.53 -17.13
N ASN A 348 -1.67 -11.63 -17.86
CA ASN A 348 -2.02 -11.62 -19.28
C ASN A 348 -2.74 -12.92 -19.66
N MET A 349 -3.84 -13.22 -18.97
CA MET A 349 -4.62 -14.44 -19.19
C MET A 349 -5.15 -14.54 -20.62
N PHE A 350 -5.47 -13.41 -21.23
CA PHE A 350 -5.99 -13.32 -22.61
C PHE A 350 -4.89 -13.37 -23.68
N ARG A 351 -3.61 -13.44 -23.27
CA ARG A 351 -2.44 -13.46 -24.19
C ARG A 351 -2.44 -12.26 -25.14
N LEU A 352 -2.82 -11.09 -24.62
CA LEU A 352 -2.80 -9.84 -25.37
C LEU A 352 -1.38 -9.49 -25.82
N PRO A 353 -1.20 -8.78 -26.94
CA PRO A 353 0.10 -8.26 -27.35
C PRO A 353 0.61 -7.21 -26.33
N VAL A 354 1.85 -6.74 -26.49
CA VAL A 354 2.40 -5.70 -25.62
C VAL A 354 1.53 -4.44 -25.65
N HIS A 355 1.14 -3.94 -26.82
CA HIS A 355 0.11 -2.90 -26.96
C HIS A 355 -1.25 -3.58 -26.88
N ALA A 356 -1.72 -3.79 -25.66
CA ALA A 356 -2.90 -4.61 -25.35
C ALA A 356 -4.22 -3.92 -25.71
N ALA A 357 -4.31 -2.60 -25.52
CA ALA A 357 -5.46 -1.77 -25.85
C ALA A 357 -5.01 -0.32 -26.11
N ALA A 358 -5.88 0.53 -26.65
CA ALA A 358 -5.54 1.88 -27.10
C ALA A 358 -4.83 2.75 -26.05
N LYS A 359 -5.06 2.46 -24.75
CA LYS A 359 -4.45 3.22 -23.62
C LYS A 359 -3.70 2.31 -22.65
N SER A 360 -3.37 1.07 -23.05
CA SER A 360 -2.75 0.11 -22.12
C SER A 360 -1.70 -0.74 -22.82
N TYR A 361 -0.57 -0.91 -22.12
CA TYR A 361 0.53 -1.78 -22.49
C TYR A 361 0.72 -2.85 -21.40
N ASN A 362 0.75 -4.11 -21.82
CA ASN A 362 0.83 -5.27 -20.96
C ASN A 362 2.20 -5.95 -21.11
N LEU A 363 3.00 -5.92 -20.04
CA LEU A 363 4.36 -6.43 -20.03
C LEU A 363 4.49 -7.83 -19.43
N GLU A 364 3.39 -8.50 -19.09
CA GLU A 364 3.40 -9.91 -18.69
C GLU A 364 3.57 -10.82 -19.93
N GLY A 365 4.76 -11.37 -20.09
CA GLY A 365 5.14 -12.19 -21.23
C GLY A 365 5.47 -13.64 -20.88
N GLN A 366 5.25 -14.07 -19.61
CA GLN A 366 5.56 -15.41 -19.10
C GLN A 366 7.01 -15.83 -19.37
N VAL A 367 7.94 -14.91 -19.14
CA VAL A 367 9.36 -15.11 -19.46
C VAL A 367 9.93 -16.35 -18.77
N GLU A 368 9.57 -16.61 -17.53
CA GLU A 368 10.00 -17.75 -16.73
C GLU A 368 9.52 -19.12 -17.28
N HIS A 369 8.51 -19.11 -18.13
CA HIS A 369 7.97 -20.29 -18.79
C HIS A 369 8.44 -20.45 -20.25
N GLY A 370 9.52 -19.76 -20.63
CA GLY A 370 10.03 -19.76 -22.00
C GLY A 370 9.25 -18.81 -22.92
N GLY A 371 8.50 -17.88 -22.36
CA GLY A 371 7.85 -16.77 -23.05
C GLY A 371 8.82 -15.67 -23.45
N HIS A 372 8.43 -14.41 -23.22
CA HIS A 372 9.21 -13.24 -23.62
C HIS A 372 9.35 -12.27 -22.45
N LEU A 373 10.52 -11.70 -22.27
CA LEU A 373 10.65 -10.45 -21.54
C LEU A 373 10.10 -9.34 -22.44
N ARG A 374 9.10 -8.62 -21.94
CA ARG A 374 8.46 -7.53 -22.65
C ARG A 374 8.99 -6.18 -22.17
N VAL A 375 9.22 -5.29 -23.11
CA VAL A 375 9.72 -3.95 -22.81
C VAL A 375 8.96 -2.93 -23.65
N VAL A 376 8.65 -1.79 -23.03
CA VAL A 376 8.18 -0.58 -23.70
C VAL A 376 9.28 0.47 -23.58
N THR A 377 9.58 1.17 -24.65
CA THR A 377 10.40 2.39 -24.61
C THR A 377 9.58 3.59 -25.03
N ILE A 378 9.82 4.71 -24.35
CA ILE A 378 9.15 5.99 -24.59
C ILE A 378 10.25 7.01 -24.88
N ASP A 379 10.20 7.64 -26.02
CA ASP A 379 11.06 8.77 -26.39
C ASP A 379 10.28 9.81 -27.20
N ARG A 380 10.97 10.84 -27.72
CA ARG A 380 10.30 11.91 -28.46
C ARG A 380 9.70 11.45 -29.79
N SER A 381 10.07 10.28 -30.31
CA SER A 381 9.48 9.69 -31.51
C SER A 381 8.22 8.88 -31.23
N GLY A 382 7.89 8.66 -29.95
CA GLY A 382 6.73 7.90 -29.48
C GLY A 382 7.08 6.65 -28.69
N ILE A 383 6.15 5.69 -28.67
CA ILE A 383 6.25 4.44 -27.93
C ILE A 383 6.69 3.31 -28.87
N GLN A 384 7.69 2.53 -28.44
CA GLN A 384 8.12 1.31 -29.13
C GLN A 384 8.03 0.12 -28.19
N THR A 385 7.76 -1.07 -28.72
CA THR A 385 7.59 -2.30 -27.97
C THR A 385 8.61 -3.35 -28.38
N TYR A 386 9.09 -4.13 -27.43
CA TYR A 386 10.04 -5.21 -27.65
C TYR A 386 9.58 -6.47 -26.92
N GLU A 387 9.80 -7.62 -27.56
CA GLU A 387 9.62 -8.94 -26.97
C GLU A 387 10.92 -9.75 -27.14
N ILE A 388 11.61 -10.01 -26.04
CA ILE A 388 12.86 -10.73 -26.01
C ILE A 388 12.59 -12.17 -25.61
N LYS A 389 12.73 -13.11 -26.55
CA LYS A 389 12.44 -14.53 -26.31
C LYS A 389 13.37 -15.12 -25.27
N ASN A 390 12.80 -15.83 -24.30
CA ASN A 390 13.59 -16.68 -23.42
C ASN A 390 14.00 -17.98 -24.12
N ASN A 391 15.25 -18.06 -24.52
CA ASN A 391 15.86 -19.25 -25.12
C ASN A 391 16.70 -20.06 -24.11
N VAL A 392 16.85 -19.57 -22.87
CA VAL A 392 17.71 -20.15 -21.85
C VAL A 392 16.95 -21.19 -21.03
N PHE A 393 15.70 -20.92 -20.73
CA PHE A 393 14.90 -21.73 -19.82
C PHE A 393 13.57 -22.10 -20.49
N LYS A 394 13.35 -23.41 -20.65
CA LYS A 394 12.11 -23.96 -21.20
C LYS A 394 11.53 -24.93 -20.18
N THR A 395 10.71 -24.46 -19.27
CA THR A 395 9.78 -25.37 -18.57
C THR A 395 8.55 -25.58 -19.44
N SER A 396 7.99 -26.79 -19.39
CA SER A 396 6.60 -26.96 -19.77
C SER A 396 5.77 -25.99 -18.94
N ALA A 397 5.10 -25.03 -19.56
CA ALA A 397 4.17 -24.16 -18.85
C ALA A 397 3.18 -25.05 -18.11
N PRO A 398 2.94 -24.84 -16.82
CA PRO A 398 1.85 -25.52 -16.16
C PRO A 398 0.58 -25.19 -16.94
N PRO A 399 -0.37 -26.12 -17.07
CA PRO A 399 -1.65 -25.83 -17.67
C PRO A 399 -2.25 -24.63 -16.95
N LEU A 400 -2.89 -23.72 -17.68
CA LEU A 400 -3.51 -22.47 -17.20
C LEU A 400 -4.58 -22.64 -16.10
N THR A 401 -4.71 -23.83 -15.55
CA THR A 401 -5.64 -24.25 -14.50
C THR A 401 -5.03 -24.32 -13.10
N SER A 402 -3.78 -23.93 -12.90
CA SER A 402 -3.25 -23.90 -11.53
C SER A 402 -3.82 -22.70 -10.78
N HIS A 403 -4.87 -22.99 -10.07
CA HIS A 403 -5.45 -22.14 -9.07
C HIS A 403 -4.37 -21.63 -8.12
N HIS A 404 -4.42 -20.34 -7.89
CA HIS A 404 -3.62 -19.65 -6.91
C HIS A 404 -3.98 -20.08 -5.51
N GLU A 405 -2.98 -20.30 -4.70
CA GLU A 405 -3.02 -20.09 -3.27
C GLU A 405 -3.19 -18.57 -2.97
N HIS A 406 -4.27 -17.98 -3.43
CA HIS A 406 -4.93 -16.88 -2.80
C HIS A 406 -6.23 -17.47 -2.26
N GLU A 407 -6.24 -17.84 -0.99
CA GLU A 407 -7.48 -17.86 -0.24
C GLU A 407 -8.01 -16.42 -0.23
N GLU A 408 -8.72 -16.05 -1.30
CA GLU A 408 -9.80 -15.09 -1.13
C GLU A 408 -10.75 -15.76 -0.14
N LEU A 409 -10.84 -15.21 1.06
CA LEU A 409 -11.97 -15.43 1.94
C LEU A 409 -13.21 -14.95 1.17
N THR A 410 -13.77 -15.83 0.34
CA THR A 410 -15.07 -15.59 -0.25
C THR A 410 -16.07 -15.47 0.89
N VAL A 411 -17.12 -14.68 0.70
CA VAL A 411 -18.22 -14.56 1.66
C VAL A 411 -18.73 -15.95 2.09
N GLU A 412 -18.69 -16.95 1.21
CA GLU A 412 -18.99 -18.35 1.51
C GLU A 412 -18.01 -18.99 2.51
N HIS A 413 -16.71 -18.73 2.41
CA HIS A 413 -15.73 -19.22 3.38
C HIS A 413 -15.91 -18.56 4.76
N PHE A 414 -16.25 -17.27 4.77
CA PHE A 414 -16.54 -16.53 5.99
C PHE A 414 -17.84 -17.02 6.66
N LEU A 415 -18.88 -17.28 5.87
CA LEU A 415 -20.14 -17.83 6.37
C LEU A 415 -19.97 -19.27 6.89
N LYS A 416 -19.19 -20.09 6.18
CA LYS A 416 -18.89 -21.45 6.63
C LYS A 416 -18.06 -21.49 7.93
N HIS A 417 -17.15 -20.53 8.10
CA HIS A 417 -16.36 -20.37 9.34
C HIS A 417 -17.21 -19.86 10.51
N LEU A 418 -18.24 -19.05 10.25
CA LEU A 418 -19.22 -18.63 11.25
C LEU A 418 -20.12 -19.81 11.66
N GLU A 419 -20.58 -20.63 10.71
CA GLU A 419 -21.39 -21.82 10.99
C GLU A 419 -20.62 -22.87 11.79
N GLU A 420 -19.33 -23.07 11.52
CA GLU A 420 -18.47 -24.01 12.27
C GLU A 420 -18.16 -23.53 13.69
N HIS A 421 -18.17 -22.23 13.97
CA HIS A 421 -17.93 -21.67 15.31
C HIS A 421 -19.20 -21.46 16.14
N ASP A 422 -20.36 -21.26 15.54
CA ASP A 422 -21.64 -21.19 16.27
C ASP A 422 -22.10 -22.54 16.81
N TYR A 423 -21.71 -23.65 16.19
CA TYR A 423 -22.03 -25.00 16.67
C TYR A 423 -21.33 -25.36 18.00
N VAL A 424 -20.29 -24.64 18.40
CA VAL A 424 -19.57 -24.87 19.65
C VAL A 424 -20.21 -24.12 20.85
N SER A 425 -21.01 -23.08 20.59
CA SER A 425 -21.67 -22.30 21.65
C SER A 425 -23.01 -22.89 22.11
N GLU A 426 -23.76 -23.58 21.24
CA GLU A 426 -25.05 -24.17 21.61
C GLU A 426 -24.93 -25.47 22.45
N GLN A 427 -23.87 -26.24 22.29
CA GLN A 427 -23.67 -27.46 23.08
C GLN A 427 -23.21 -27.21 24.55
N LYS A 428 -22.74 -26.00 24.87
CA LYS A 428 -22.39 -25.64 26.27
C LYS A 428 -23.54 -25.05 27.06
N LEU A 429 -24.64 -24.67 26.43
CA LEU A 429 -25.83 -24.14 27.10
C LEU A 429 -26.91 -25.20 27.39
N ALA A 430 -26.83 -26.37 26.75
CA ALA A 430 -27.81 -27.46 26.97
C ALA A 430 -27.40 -28.47 28.06
N GLY A 431 -26.23 -28.31 28.70
CA GLY A 431 -25.70 -29.26 29.70
C GLY A 431 -25.78 -28.82 31.16
N GLY A 432 -26.55 -27.82 31.53
CA GLY A 432 -26.51 -27.26 32.87
C GLY A 432 -27.86 -26.95 33.51
N ILE A 433 -28.85 -27.85 33.48
CA ILE A 433 -29.96 -27.85 34.43
C ILE A 433 -30.40 -29.31 34.64
N SER A 434 -29.86 -30.00 35.61
CA SER A 434 -30.60 -31.02 36.40
C SER A 434 -29.82 -31.35 37.69
N SER A 435 -30.52 -31.14 38.76
CA SER A 435 -30.38 -31.41 40.19
C SER A 435 -29.60 -30.40 41.00
#